data_a23f426a7445ebb3ca898c73d227796f
#
_entry.id   a23f426a7445ebb3ca898c73d227796f
#
_cell.length_a   1.000
_cell.length_b   1.000
_cell.length_c   1.000
_cell.angle_alpha   90.00
_cell.angle_beta   90.00
_cell.angle_gamma   90.00
#
_symmetry.space_group_name_H-M   'P 1'
#
loop_
_entity.id
_entity.type
_entity.pdbx_description
1 polymer ?
#
loop_
_entity_poly.entity_id
_entity_poly.type
_entity_poly.pdbx_seq_one_letter_code
_entity_poly.pdbx_strand_id
1 'polypeptide(L)'
;MKTLQALIFDVVGTLADTERDGHRVAFNLAFAEHGLDWYWDEGLYGELLAVTGGKERIRYFVQHHATDAARRPDFDALVAALHATKTEHYVRLVASGQLPLRPGIARLINEARAAGLRLAIATTTTPENVEALLRAAMAPDAMTWFEVIGAGDVVPAKKPAPDIYHWVLERLELAPDACLALEDSENGLAASLGAGIPTLITENAYTRGQNFGGALAVLPDLGEVDLTGIRKYINNQLPDK
;
A
#
# COMPACT_ATOMS: atom_id res chain seq x y z
N MET A 1 -26.09 2.54 14.38
CA MET A 1 -24.78 2.96 13.87
C MET A 1 -23.74 2.00 14.45
N LYS A 2 -23.03 1.24 13.61
CA LYS A 2 -21.87 0.53 14.13
C LYS A 2 -20.77 1.55 14.40
N THR A 3 -20.16 1.47 15.56
CA THR A 3 -19.08 2.39 15.97
C THR A 3 -17.82 1.99 15.23
N LEU A 4 -17.10 2.94 14.60
CA LEU A 4 -15.77 2.71 14.03
C LEU A 4 -14.83 2.15 15.11
N GLN A 5 -14.27 0.98 14.86
CA GLN A 5 -13.40 0.26 15.80
C GLN A 5 -11.96 0.13 15.30
N ALA A 6 -11.75 0.11 13.98
CA ALA A 6 -10.41 -0.02 13.41
C ALA A 6 -10.20 0.84 12.18
N LEU A 7 -8.93 1.27 11.99
CA LEU A 7 -8.41 1.80 10.73
C LEU A 7 -7.46 0.77 10.11
N ILE A 8 -7.66 0.48 8.83
CA ILE A 8 -6.83 -0.44 8.05
C ILE A 8 -6.13 0.37 6.96
N PHE A 9 -4.82 0.43 7.00
CA PHE A 9 -4.02 1.24 6.08
C PHE A 9 -3.39 0.36 4.99
N ASP A 10 -3.49 0.79 3.74
CA ASP A 10 -2.44 0.46 2.79
C ASP A 10 -1.16 1.25 3.14
N VAL A 11 -0.04 0.90 2.52
CA VAL A 11 1.28 1.50 2.85
C VAL A 11 1.80 2.38 1.73
N VAL A 12 1.97 1.79 0.55
CA VAL A 12 2.66 2.43 -0.58
C VAL A 12 1.68 3.35 -1.31
N GLY A 13 1.96 4.65 -1.33
CA GLY A 13 1.03 5.65 -1.87
C GLY A 13 0.00 6.14 -0.84
N THR A 14 -0.23 5.40 0.23
CA THR A 14 -1.18 5.75 1.30
C THR A 14 -0.47 6.31 2.54
N LEU A 15 0.39 5.55 3.21
CA LEU A 15 1.18 6.07 4.34
C LEU A 15 2.27 7.01 3.87
N ALA A 16 2.98 6.65 2.80
CA ALA A 16 4.05 7.43 2.21
C ALA A 16 4.04 7.28 0.69
N ASP A 17 4.37 8.36 -0.02
CA ASP A 17 4.45 8.37 -1.48
C ASP A 17 5.81 7.81 -1.93
N THR A 18 5.94 6.48 -1.82
CA THR A 18 7.20 5.79 -2.02
C THR A 18 7.36 5.15 -3.40
N GLU A 19 6.36 5.27 -4.28
CA GLU A 19 6.44 4.61 -5.60
C GLU A 19 7.52 5.24 -6.49
N ARG A 20 7.50 6.56 -6.67
CA ARG A 20 8.41 7.26 -7.59
C ARG A 20 9.86 7.23 -7.09
N ASP A 21 10.08 7.69 -5.87
CA ASP A 21 11.42 7.98 -5.35
C ASP A 21 11.99 6.84 -4.49
N GLY A 22 11.16 5.86 -4.14
CA GLY A 22 11.55 4.68 -3.38
C GLY A 22 11.55 3.40 -4.22
N HIS A 23 10.38 2.87 -4.53
CA HIS A 23 10.25 1.57 -5.18
C HIS A 23 10.83 1.54 -6.59
N ARG A 24 10.52 2.52 -7.44
CA ARG A 24 11.06 2.63 -8.81
C ARG A 24 12.59 2.69 -8.79
N VAL A 25 13.15 3.55 -7.96
CA VAL A 25 14.61 3.70 -7.82
C VAL A 25 15.25 2.38 -7.36
N ALA A 26 14.64 1.70 -6.38
CA ALA A 26 15.13 0.43 -5.88
C ALA A 26 15.11 -0.68 -6.96
N PHE A 27 14.07 -0.72 -7.83
CA PHE A 27 14.05 -1.63 -8.97
C PHE A 27 15.19 -1.36 -9.94
N ASN A 28 15.41 -0.12 -10.34
CA ASN A 28 16.48 0.24 -11.26
C ASN A 28 17.87 -0.09 -10.70
N LEU A 29 18.07 0.11 -9.39
CA LEU A 29 19.31 -0.30 -8.72
C LEU A 29 19.48 -1.82 -8.73
N ALA A 30 18.42 -2.59 -8.48
CA ALA A 30 18.47 -4.04 -8.54
C ALA A 30 18.77 -4.54 -9.96
N PHE A 31 18.18 -3.95 -11.00
CA PHE A 31 18.48 -4.32 -12.38
C PHE A 31 19.95 -4.08 -12.71
N ALA A 32 20.49 -2.93 -12.36
CA ALA A 32 21.89 -2.59 -12.59
C ALA A 32 22.84 -3.53 -11.82
N GLU A 33 22.54 -3.89 -10.56
CA GLU A 33 23.36 -4.81 -9.76
C GLU A 33 23.39 -6.23 -10.35
N HIS A 34 22.28 -6.66 -11.00
CA HIS A 34 22.21 -7.94 -11.70
C HIS A 34 22.71 -7.90 -13.16
N GLY A 35 23.31 -6.79 -13.59
CA GLY A 35 23.87 -6.63 -14.93
C GLY A 35 22.82 -6.60 -16.04
N LEU A 36 21.60 -6.18 -15.74
CA LEU A 36 20.51 -6.02 -16.70
C LEU A 36 20.49 -4.57 -17.20
N ASP A 37 20.23 -4.37 -18.49
CA ASP A 37 20.06 -3.06 -19.14
C ASP A 37 18.64 -2.49 -19.01
N TRP A 38 17.83 -3.07 -18.12
CA TRP A 38 16.47 -2.62 -17.88
C TRP A 38 16.45 -1.33 -17.06
N TYR A 39 15.60 -0.42 -17.48
CA TYR A 39 15.41 0.84 -16.78
C TYR A 39 13.92 1.24 -16.83
N TRP A 40 13.33 1.44 -15.67
CA TRP A 40 11.97 1.95 -15.53
C TRP A 40 12.02 3.46 -15.24
N ASP A 41 11.70 4.27 -16.25
CA ASP A 41 11.45 5.70 -16.05
C ASP A 41 10.11 5.93 -15.33
N GLU A 42 9.78 7.18 -15.04
CA GLU A 42 8.55 7.52 -14.32
C GLU A 42 7.29 7.15 -15.11
N GLY A 43 7.30 7.33 -16.43
CA GLY A 43 6.17 7.02 -17.30
C GLY A 43 5.88 5.54 -17.37
N LEU A 44 6.89 4.74 -17.74
CA LEU A 44 6.80 3.29 -17.81
C LEU A 44 6.44 2.69 -16.44
N TYR A 45 7.06 3.21 -15.37
CA TYR A 45 6.74 2.73 -14.02
C TYR A 45 5.26 2.98 -13.66
N GLY A 46 4.73 4.15 -14.02
CA GLY A 46 3.32 4.46 -13.85
C GLY A 46 2.38 3.47 -14.56
N GLU A 47 2.71 3.09 -15.80
CA GLU A 47 1.97 2.06 -16.54
C GLU A 47 2.06 0.68 -15.84
N LEU A 48 3.24 0.32 -15.35
CA LEU A 48 3.48 -0.95 -14.66
C LEU A 48 2.78 -1.03 -13.29
N LEU A 49 2.37 0.09 -12.70
CA LEU A 49 1.60 0.12 -11.45
C LEU A 49 0.20 -0.49 -11.57
N ALA A 50 -0.32 -0.65 -12.79
CA ALA A 50 -1.55 -1.42 -13.02
C ALA A 50 -1.41 -2.89 -12.54
N VAL A 51 -0.18 -3.42 -12.49
CA VAL A 51 0.12 -4.75 -11.94
C VAL A 51 0.56 -4.64 -10.48
N THR A 52 -0.26 -5.15 -9.60
CA THR A 52 0.00 -5.15 -8.16
C THR A 52 0.97 -6.26 -7.76
N GLY A 53 1.95 -5.94 -6.92
CA GLY A 53 3.00 -6.87 -6.47
C GLY A 53 4.30 -6.71 -7.27
N GLY A 54 5.42 -6.71 -6.55
CA GLY A 54 6.74 -6.45 -7.16
C GLY A 54 7.22 -7.56 -8.08
N LYS A 55 7.00 -8.82 -7.70
CA LYS A 55 7.36 -10.00 -8.51
C LYS A 55 6.48 -10.10 -9.75
N GLU A 56 5.20 -9.84 -9.58
CA GLU A 56 4.19 -9.83 -10.64
C GLU A 56 4.50 -8.74 -11.66
N ARG A 57 4.89 -7.55 -11.20
CA ARG A 57 5.31 -6.43 -12.03
C ARG A 57 6.57 -6.72 -12.85
N ILE A 58 7.59 -7.38 -12.25
CA ILE A 58 8.77 -7.84 -13.00
C ILE A 58 8.36 -8.82 -14.09
N ARG A 59 7.52 -9.82 -13.78
CA ARG A 59 7.06 -10.81 -14.77
C ARG A 59 6.30 -10.13 -15.91
N TYR A 60 5.39 -9.23 -15.59
CA TYR A 60 4.64 -8.47 -16.58
C TYR A 60 5.56 -7.66 -17.49
N PHE A 61 6.51 -6.91 -16.92
CA PHE A 61 7.50 -6.16 -17.69
C PHE A 61 8.29 -7.07 -18.64
N VAL A 62 8.79 -8.20 -18.16
CA VAL A 62 9.55 -9.13 -18.98
C VAL A 62 8.72 -9.69 -20.13
N GLN A 63 7.46 -10.03 -19.88
CA GLN A 63 6.55 -10.56 -20.91
C GLN A 63 6.27 -9.56 -22.04
N HIS A 64 6.29 -8.25 -21.75
CA HIS A 64 5.90 -7.22 -22.72
C HIS A 64 7.07 -6.39 -23.26
N HIS A 65 8.17 -6.25 -22.51
CA HIS A 65 9.27 -5.34 -22.85
C HIS A 65 10.65 -6.03 -22.95
N ALA A 66 10.82 -7.22 -22.37
CA ALA A 66 12.11 -7.93 -22.33
C ALA A 66 11.92 -9.43 -22.58
N THR A 67 11.19 -9.79 -23.63
CA THR A 67 10.67 -11.15 -23.91
C THR A 67 11.74 -12.24 -23.99
N ASP A 68 12.98 -11.90 -24.34
CA ASP A 68 14.08 -12.87 -24.37
C ASP A 68 14.44 -13.36 -22.97
N ALA A 69 14.29 -12.52 -21.95
CA ALA A 69 14.53 -12.90 -20.56
C ALA A 69 13.46 -13.90 -20.04
N ALA A 70 12.23 -13.88 -20.58
CA ALA A 70 11.19 -14.84 -20.22
C ALA A 70 11.54 -16.28 -20.62
N ARG A 71 12.45 -16.48 -21.59
CA ARG A 71 12.87 -17.79 -22.09
C ARG A 71 14.00 -18.41 -21.28
N ARG A 72 14.52 -17.69 -20.29
CA ARG A 72 15.61 -18.20 -19.44
C ARG A 72 15.11 -19.37 -18.59
N PRO A 73 15.88 -20.47 -18.48
CA PRO A 73 15.51 -21.61 -17.64
C PRO A 73 15.47 -21.26 -16.14
N ASP A 74 16.18 -20.18 -15.73
CA ASP A 74 16.27 -19.68 -14.36
C ASP A 74 15.36 -18.45 -14.12
N PHE A 75 14.36 -18.19 -14.98
CA PHE A 75 13.56 -16.98 -14.94
C PHE A 75 12.89 -16.72 -13.58
N ASP A 76 12.28 -17.75 -12.97
CA ASP A 76 11.64 -17.60 -11.67
C ASP A 76 12.65 -17.31 -10.55
N ALA A 77 13.83 -17.90 -10.61
CA ALA A 77 14.92 -17.61 -9.68
C ALA A 77 15.44 -16.17 -9.86
N LEU A 78 15.56 -15.70 -11.10
CA LEU A 78 15.93 -14.32 -11.42
C LEU A 78 14.90 -13.32 -10.85
N VAL A 79 13.61 -13.56 -11.05
CA VAL A 79 12.54 -12.70 -10.50
C VAL A 79 12.62 -12.62 -8.96
N ALA A 80 12.84 -13.77 -8.32
CA ALA A 80 12.99 -13.82 -6.85
C ALA A 80 14.23 -13.04 -6.38
N ALA A 81 15.37 -13.21 -7.05
CA ALA A 81 16.62 -12.52 -6.73
C ALA A 81 16.51 -11.00 -6.94
N LEU A 82 15.97 -10.57 -8.09
CA LEU A 82 15.71 -9.15 -8.36
C LEU A 82 14.81 -8.50 -7.30
N HIS A 83 13.76 -9.22 -6.89
CA HIS A 83 12.85 -8.71 -5.88
C HIS A 83 13.51 -8.61 -4.50
N ALA A 84 14.37 -9.56 -4.13
CA ALA A 84 15.14 -9.53 -2.88
C ALA A 84 16.12 -8.35 -2.88
N THR A 85 16.95 -8.21 -3.93
CA THR A 85 17.90 -7.09 -4.09
C THR A 85 17.19 -5.74 -4.08
N LYS A 86 16.04 -5.64 -4.80
CA LYS A 86 15.19 -4.45 -4.77
C LYS A 86 14.73 -4.11 -3.35
N THR A 87 14.33 -5.10 -2.57
CA THR A 87 13.88 -4.87 -1.18
C THR A 87 15.01 -4.31 -0.32
N GLU A 88 16.24 -4.83 -0.46
CA GLU A 88 17.41 -4.30 0.24
C GLU A 88 17.71 -2.85 -0.15
N HIS A 89 17.64 -2.52 -1.45
CA HIS A 89 17.82 -1.13 -1.89
C HIS A 89 16.73 -0.21 -1.33
N TYR A 90 15.47 -0.66 -1.35
CA TYR A 90 14.36 0.12 -0.80
C TYR A 90 14.56 0.41 0.69
N VAL A 91 14.90 -0.61 1.48
CA VAL A 91 15.17 -0.45 2.93
C VAL A 91 16.28 0.59 3.17
N ARG A 92 17.35 0.56 2.38
CA ARG A 92 18.44 1.56 2.45
C ARG A 92 17.97 2.97 2.10
N LEU A 93 17.15 3.12 1.05
CA LEU A 93 16.56 4.40 0.65
C LEU A 93 15.65 4.97 1.75
N VAL A 94 14.78 4.14 2.32
CA VAL A 94 13.90 4.55 3.43
C VAL A 94 14.72 4.97 4.66
N ALA A 95 15.73 4.19 5.02
CA ALA A 95 16.61 4.49 6.18
C ALA A 95 17.39 5.81 6.03
N SER A 96 17.54 6.33 4.79
CA SER A 96 18.15 7.66 4.58
C SER A 96 17.24 8.82 5.04
N GLY A 97 15.98 8.57 5.42
CA GLY A 97 15.00 9.58 5.85
C GLY A 97 14.43 10.45 4.73
N GLN A 98 14.65 10.09 3.47
CA GLN A 98 14.19 10.86 2.31
C GLN A 98 12.74 10.58 1.91
N LEU A 99 12.08 9.61 2.54
CA LEU A 99 10.71 9.21 2.23
C LEU A 99 9.79 9.49 3.44
N PRO A 100 9.25 10.73 3.56
CA PRO A 100 8.38 11.09 4.67
C PRO A 100 7.00 10.46 4.53
N LEU A 101 6.26 10.38 5.65
CA LEU A 101 4.83 10.09 5.61
C LEU A 101 4.07 11.20 4.87
N ARG A 102 2.98 10.83 4.25
CA ARG A 102 2.07 11.79 3.62
C ARG A 102 1.40 12.71 4.65
N PRO A 103 1.01 13.93 4.24
CA PRO A 103 0.38 14.90 5.16
C PRO A 103 -0.80 14.31 5.92
N GLY A 104 -0.84 14.54 7.24
CA GLY A 104 -1.91 14.09 8.13
C GLY A 104 -1.84 12.64 8.62
N ILE A 105 -1.04 11.77 8.01
CA ILE A 105 -0.95 10.34 8.38
C ILE A 105 -0.48 10.16 9.83
N ALA A 106 0.65 10.76 10.21
CA ALA A 106 1.17 10.65 11.58
C ALA A 106 0.17 11.16 12.61
N ARG A 107 -0.51 12.29 12.31
CA ARG A 107 -1.56 12.84 13.18
C ARG A 107 -2.71 11.84 13.31
N LEU A 108 -3.25 11.33 12.20
CA LEU A 108 -4.39 10.41 12.23
C LEU A 108 -4.08 9.13 13.01
N ILE A 109 -2.90 8.55 12.84
CA ILE A 109 -2.47 7.36 13.59
C ILE A 109 -2.44 7.65 15.09
N ASN A 110 -1.89 8.80 15.51
CA ASN A 110 -1.84 9.18 16.91
C ASN A 110 -3.22 9.45 17.49
N GLU A 111 -4.10 10.15 16.77
CA GLU A 111 -5.50 10.41 17.17
C GLU A 111 -6.29 9.10 17.30
N ALA A 112 -6.14 8.17 16.35
CA ALA A 112 -6.79 6.88 16.39
C ALA A 112 -6.36 6.06 17.62
N ARG A 113 -5.06 6.02 17.92
CA ARG A 113 -4.50 5.36 19.11
C ARG A 113 -5.04 6.00 20.40
N ALA A 114 -5.03 7.33 20.48
CA ALA A 114 -5.57 8.06 21.64
C ALA A 114 -7.08 7.83 21.85
N ALA A 115 -7.82 7.60 20.76
CA ALA A 115 -9.25 7.29 20.80
C ALA A 115 -9.54 5.80 21.04
N GLY A 116 -8.52 4.95 21.23
CA GLY A 116 -8.67 3.50 21.44
C GLY A 116 -9.09 2.73 20.20
N LEU A 117 -8.90 3.28 18.98
CA LEU A 117 -9.11 2.54 17.75
C LEU A 117 -7.95 1.56 17.51
N ARG A 118 -8.30 0.39 16.99
CA ARG A 118 -7.32 -0.62 16.56
C ARG A 118 -6.73 -0.21 15.22
N LEU A 119 -5.45 -0.43 15.03
CA LEU A 119 -4.76 -0.15 13.77
C LEU A 119 -4.33 -1.44 13.11
N ALA A 120 -4.47 -1.50 11.80
CA ALA A 120 -4.00 -2.61 10.99
C ALA A 120 -3.41 -2.12 9.67
N ILE A 121 -2.63 -2.98 9.03
CA ILE A 121 -2.06 -2.78 7.70
C ILE A 121 -2.57 -3.89 6.78
N ALA A 122 -2.94 -3.52 5.56
CA ALA A 122 -3.27 -4.41 4.45
C ALA A 122 -2.55 -3.95 3.18
N THR A 123 -1.40 -4.55 2.89
CA THR A 123 -0.52 -4.09 1.80
C THR A 123 0.09 -5.24 1.00
N THR A 124 0.45 -4.98 -0.25
CA THR A 124 1.16 -5.94 -1.10
C THR A 124 2.69 -5.81 -1.01
N THR A 125 3.19 -4.76 -0.35
CA THR A 125 4.63 -4.62 -0.10
C THR A 125 5.10 -5.59 0.99
N THR A 126 6.41 -5.86 1.04
CA THR A 126 6.96 -6.85 1.99
C THR A 126 6.96 -6.34 3.43
N PRO A 127 6.94 -7.25 4.43
CA PRO A 127 7.03 -6.86 5.84
C PRO A 127 8.26 -6.00 6.16
N GLU A 128 9.40 -6.29 5.53
CA GLU A 128 10.66 -5.55 5.70
C GLU A 128 10.52 -4.09 5.24
N ASN A 129 9.80 -3.88 4.14
CA ASN A 129 9.53 -2.53 3.63
C ASN A 129 8.61 -1.75 4.58
N VAL A 130 7.60 -2.41 5.15
CA VAL A 130 6.70 -1.81 6.14
C VAL A 130 7.48 -1.40 7.39
N GLU A 131 8.29 -2.32 7.93
CA GLU A 131 9.10 -2.07 9.12
C GLU A 131 10.07 -0.91 8.89
N ALA A 132 10.80 -0.92 7.78
CA ALA A 132 11.74 0.14 7.44
C ALA A 132 11.06 1.51 7.39
N LEU A 133 9.90 1.61 6.72
CA LEU A 133 9.16 2.86 6.62
C LEU A 133 8.67 3.35 7.97
N LEU A 134 8.00 2.51 8.75
CA LEU A 134 7.42 2.90 10.03
C LEU A 134 8.50 3.32 11.03
N ARG A 135 9.63 2.61 11.06
CA ARG A 135 10.77 2.94 11.95
C ARG A 135 11.45 4.25 11.56
N ALA A 136 11.63 4.49 10.27
CA ALA A 136 12.31 5.70 9.78
C ALA A 136 11.42 6.95 9.87
N ALA A 137 10.13 6.82 9.56
CA ALA A 137 9.22 7.95 9.40
C ALA A 137 8.34 8.24 10.63
N MET A 138 8.27 7.33 11.62
CA MET A 138 7.44 7.50 12.82
C MET A 138 8.24 7.31 14.12
N ALA A 139 8.47 6.03 14.51
CA ALA A 139 9.17 5.70 15.75
C ALA A 139 9.79 4.30 15.68
N PRO A 140 10.83 4.01 16.46
CA PRO A 140 11.49 2.69 16.47
C PRO A 140 10.55 1.54 16.81
N ASP A 141 9.49 1.78 17.57
CA ASP A 141 8.48 0.82 18.02
C ASP A 141 7.17 0.88 17.24
N ALA A 142 7.08 1.68 16.17
CA ALA A 142 5.83 1.95 15.44
C ALA A 142 5.16 0.68 14.88
N MET A 143 5.92 -0.39 14.59
CA MET A 143 5.35 -1.69 14.20
C MET A 143 4.38 -2.24 15.26
N THR A 144 4.66 -2.03 16.54
CA THR A 144 3.84 -2.53 17.66
C THR A 144 2.52 -1.77 17.83
N TRP A 145 2.34 -0.66 17.12
CA TRP A 145 1.10 0.12 17.15
C TRP A 145 0.00 -0.50 16.28
N PHE A 146 0.38 -1.39 15.36
CA PHE A 146 -0.53 -2.10 14.48
C PHE A 146 -0.76 -3.51 15.00
N GLU A 147 -2.00 -3.81 15.33
CA GLU A 147 -2.39 -5.11 15.91
C GLU A 147 -2.27 -6.24 14.88
N VAL A 148 -2.59 -5.94 13.61
CA VAL A 148 -2.51 -6.88 12.49
C VAL A 148 -1.76 -6.23 11.34
N ILE A 149 -0.76 -6.94 10.80
CA ILE A 149 -0.01 -6.51 9.62
C ILE A 149 -0.12 -7.60 8.56
N GLY A 150 -1.00 -7.39 7.58
CA GLY A 150 -1.09 -8.17 6.36
C GLY A 150 -0.15 -7.55 5.32
N ALA A 151 0.95 -8.23 5.00
CA ALA A 151 1.98 -7.71 4.11
C ALA A 151 2.57 -8.80 3.20
N GLY A 152 2.95 -8.42 1.99
CA GLY A 152 3.63 -9.31 1.04
C GLY A 152 2.79 -10.50 0.61
N ASP A 153 3.33 -11.70 0.77
CA ASP A 153 2.78 -12.94 0.26
C ASP A 153 1.94 -13.72 1.31
N VAL A 154 1.36 -13.02 2.32
CA VAL A 154 0.53 -13.67 3.36
C VAL A 154 -0.78 -14.24 2.78
N VAL A 155 -1.19 -13.78 1.61
CA VAL A 155 -2.32 -14.29 0.83
C VAL A 155 -1.90 -14.55 -0.61
N PRO A 156 -2.50 -15.54 -1.29
CA PRO A 156 -2.09 -15.92 -2.65
C PRO A 156 -2.51 -14.88 -3.70
N ALA A 157 -3.69 -14.27 -3.58
CA ALA A 157 -4.18 -13.28 -4.52
C ALA A 157 -3.89 -11.85 -4.03
N LYS A 158 -3.31 -11.04 -4.92
CA LYS A 158 -3.00 -9.63 -4.64
C LYS A 158 -4.20 -8.74 -4.98
N LYS A 159 -4.22 -7.52 -4.44
CA LYS A 159 -5.17 -6.47 -4.88
C LYS A 159 -5.17 -6.42 -6.43
N PRO A 160 -6.32 -6.37 -7.09
CA PRO A 160 -7.64 -6.00 -6.58
C PRO A 160 -8.45 -7.12 -5.89
N ALA A 161 -7.90 -8.34 -5.73
CA ALA A 161 -8.57 -9.37 -4.95
C ALA A 161 -8.69 -8.95 -3.47
N PRO A 162 -9.82 -9.25 -2.79
CA PRO A 162 -10.10 -8.80 -1.43
C PRO A 162 -9.36 -9.61 -0.34
N ASP A 163 -8.59 -10.61 -0.73
CA ASP A 163 -8.02 -11.62 0.15
C ASP A 163 -7.24 -11.03 1.33
N ILE A 164 -6.41 -10.00 1.08
CA ILE A 164 -5.61 -9.36 2.13
C ILE A 164 -6.50 -8.67 3.18
N TYR A 165 -7.60 -8.06 2.76
CA TYR A 165 -8.55 -7.40 3.65
C TYR A 165 -9.36 -8.42 4.44
N HIS A 166 -9.82 -9.52 3.83
CA HIS A 166 -10.45 -10.61 4.55
C HIS A 166 -9.51 -11.21 5.59
N TRP A 167 -8.23 -11.44 5.23
CA TRP A 167 -7.20 -11.95 6.13
C TRP A 167 -6.99 -11.03 7.35
N VAL A 168 -7.02 -9.71 7.15
CA VAL A 168 -6.90 -8.71 8.23
C VAL A 168 -8.16 -8.69 9.10
N LEU A 169 -9.37 -8.67 8.51
CA LEU A 169 -10.63 -8.67 9.24
C LEU A 169 -10.80 -9.91 10.12
N GLU A 170 -10.42 -11.08 9.62
CA GLU A 170 -10.46 -12.33 10.38
C GLU A 170 -9.60 -12.23 11.65
N ARG A 171 -8.41 -11.66 11.56
CA ARG A 171 -7.48 -11.52 12.69
C ARG A 171 -7.85 -10.39 13.64
N LEU A 172 -8.49 -9.37 13.13
CA LEU A 172 -9.10 -8.33 13.96
C LEU A 172 -10.39 -8.81 14.63
N GLU A 173 -10.98 -9.92 14.17
CA GLU A 173 -12.30 -10.39 14.63
C GLU A 173 -13.38 -9.28 14.53
N LEU A 174 -13.30 -8.46 13.46
CA LEU A 174 -14.22 -7.35 13.24
C LEU A 174 -15.06 -7.54 11.98
N ALA A 175 -16.30 -7.03 12.04
CA ALA A 175 -17.11 -6.90 10.85
C ALA A 175 -16.58 -5.77 9.94
N PRO A 176 -16.70 -5.89 8.60
CA PRO A 176 -16.19 -4.89 7.66
C PRO A 176 -16.69 -3.47 7.95
N ASP A 177 -17.97 -3.31 8.30
CA ASP A 177 -18.62 -2.04 8.59
C ASP A 177 -18.24 -1.42 9.96
N ALA A 178 -17.45 -2.11 10.76
CA ALA A 178 -16.78 -1.57 11.95
C ALA A 178 -15.36 -1.04 11.65
N CYS A 179 -14.89 -1.17 10.40
CA CYS A 179 -13.57 -0.75 9.95
C CYS A 179 -13.68 0.37 8.90
N LEU A 180 -12.60 1.11 8.72
CA LEU A 180 -12.38 2.01 7.59
C LEU A 180 -11.05 1.66 6.96
N ALA A 181 -11.03 1.46 5.65
CA ALA A 181 -9.80 1.34 4.88
C ALA A 181 -9.33 2.71 4.38
N LEU A 182 -8.01 2.93 4.37
CA LEU A 182 -7.35 4.06 3.74
C LEU A 182 -6.49 3.50 2.61
N GLU A 183 -6.72 4.02 1.41
CA GLU A 183 -6.14 3.55 0.16
C GLU A 183 -5.76 4.73 -0.75
N ASP A 184 -5.03 4.45 -1.82
CA ASP A 184 -4.63 5.45 -2.79
C ASP A 184 -5.00 5.08 -4.23
N SER A 185 -5.30 3.81 -4.52
CA SER A 185 -5.40 3.26 -5.86
C SER A 185 -6.74 2.58 -6.15
N GLU A 186 -7.09 2.48 -7.45
CA GLU A 186 -8.27 1.74 -7.92
C GLU A 186 -8.20 0.26 -7.52
N ASN A 187 -7.04 -0.39 -7.63
CA ASN A 187 -6.84 -1.77 -7.20
C ASN A 187 -7.07 -1.96 -5.69
N GLY A 188 -6.59 -1.00 -4.89
CA GLY A 188 -6.79 -1.01 -3.45
C GLY A 188 -8.23 -0.78 -3.06
N LEU A 189 -8.90 0.17 -3.72
CA LEU A 189 -10.33 0.41 -3.53
C LEU A 189 -11.16 -0.82 -3.88
N ALA A 190 -10.89 -1.45 -5.03
CA ALA A 190 -11.63 -2.64 -5.44
C ALA A 190 -11.46 -3.78 -4.42
N ALA A 191 -10.24 -3.96 -3.87
CA ALA A 191 -9.96 -4.97 -2.86
C ALA A 191 -10.70 -4.71 -1.54
N SER A 192 -10.66 -3.48 -1.04
CA SER A 192 -11.30 -3.10 0.22
C SER A 192 -12.82 -3.14 0.13
N LEU A 193 -13.40 -2.62 -0.97
CA LEU A 193 -14.84 -2.72 -1.23
C LEU A 193 -15.30 -4.16 -1.45
N GLY A 194 -14.47 -4.99 -2.11
CA GLY A 194 -14.73 -6.43 -2.27
C GLY A 194 -14.79 -7.18 -0.94
N ALA A 195 -14.10 -6.69 0.08
CA ALA A 195 -14.20 -7.17 1.46
C ALA A 195 -15.34 -6.51 2.27
N GLY A 196 -16.11 -5.59 1.66
CA GLY A 196 -17.21 -4.88 2.30
C GLY A 196 -16.78 -3.75 3.24
N ILE A 197 -15.54 -3.27 3.15
CA ILE A 197 -14.99 -2.24 4.02
C ILE A 197 -15.23 -0.86 3.40
N PRO A 198 -15.89 0.09 4.10
CA PRO A 198 -15.93 1.49 3.69
C PRO A 198 -14.50 2.03 3.51
N THR A 199 -14.25 2.74 2.40
CA THR A 199 -12.89 3.13 2.03
C THR A 199 -12.78 4.60 1.71
N LEU A 200 -11.77 5.26 2.25
CA LEU A 200 -11.37 6.61 1.93
C LEU A 200 -10.10 6.58 1.08
N ILE A 201 -10.09 7.33 -0.01
CA ILE A 201 -8.96 7.43 -0.93
C ILE A 201 -8.16 8.71 -0.67
N THR A 202 -6.84 8.58 -0.68
CA THR A 202 -5.91 9.70 -0.80
C THR A 202 -5.10 9.54 -2.09
N GLU A 203 -5.54 10.20 -3.16
CA GLU A 203 -4.87 10.09 -4.46
C GLU A 203 -3.45 10.67 -4.45
N ASN A 204 -2.58 10.16 -5.31
CA ASN A 204 -1.23 10.67 -5.52
C ASN A 204 -0.95 10.92 -7.01
N ALA A 205 0.30 11.26 -7.36
CA ALA A 205 0.67 11.59 -8.73
C ALA A 205 0.41 10.45 -9.74
N TYR A 206 0.53 9.19 -9.32
CA TYR A 206 0.30 8.02 -10.17
C TYR A 206 -1.16 7.55 -10.20
N THR A 207 -1.94 7.89 -9.19
CA THR A 207 -3.31 7.38 -9.05
C THR A 207 -4.38 8.43 -9.39
N ARG A 208 -3.96 9.69 -9.60
CA ARG A 208 -4.86 10.76 -10.02
C ARG A 208 -5.57 10.41 -11.33
N GLY A 209 -6.90 10.51 -11.29
CA GLY A 209 -7.74 10.20 -12.45
C GLY A 209 -8.10 8.74 -12.63
N GLN A 210 -7.69 7.84 -11.72
CA GLN A 210 -8.22 6.49 -11.65
C GLN A 210 -9.70 6.50 -11.24
N ASN A 211 -10.38 5.36 -11.42
CA ASN A 211 -11.79 5.24 -11.07
C ASN A 211 -11.95 4.94 -9.58
N PHE A 212 -12.44 5.91 -8.83
CA PHE A 212 -12.71 5.78 -7.39
C PHE A 212 -14.20 5.67 -7.06
N GLY A 213 -15.00 5.15 -7.98
CA GLY A 213 -16.43 4.89 -7.75
C GLY A 213 -16.65 3.96 -6.57
N GLY A 214 -17.49 4.37 -5.61
CA GLY A 214 -17.77 3.62 -4.37
C GLY A 214 -16.93 4.03 -3.16
N ALA A 215 -15.88 4.86 -3.32
CA ALA A 215 -15.16 5.42 -2.18
C ALA A 215 -16.05 6.39 -1.38
N LEU A 216 -15.82 6.46 -0.06
CA LEU A 216 -16.50 7.45 0.81
C LEU A 216 -16.12 8.88 0.45
N ALA A 217 -14.87 9.10 0.12
CA ALA A 217 -14.33 10.36 -0.37
C ALA A 217 -12.99 10.11 -1.10
N VAL A 218 -12.65 11.02 -2.01
CA VAL A 218 -11.33 11.10 -2.65
C VAL A 218 -10.71 12.42 -2.26
N LEU A 219 -9.57 12.36 -1.60
CA LEU A 219 -8.84 13.50 -1.04
C LEU A 219 -7.43 13.55 -1.62
N PRO A 220 -6.81 14.72 -1.73
CA PRO A 220 -5.41 14.81 -2.12
C PRO A 220 -4.47 14.24 -1.04
N ASP A 221 -4.82 14.43 0.22
CA ASP A 221 -4.12 13.94 1.41
C ASP A 221 -4.99 14.13 2.67
N LEU A 222 -4.44 13.86 3.85
CA LEU A 222 -5.13 14.04 5.14
C LEU A 222 -4.65 15.27 5.93
N GLY A 223 -3.94 16.21 5.30
CA GLY A 223 -3.42 17.41 5.95
C GLY A 223 -4.48 18.18 6.74
N GLU A 224 -5.64 18.34 6.13
CA GLU A 224 -6.78 19.09 6.70
C GLU A 224 -7.88 18.19 7.32
N VAL A 225 -7.69 16.84 7.32
CA VAL A 225 -8.72 15.89 7.78
C VAL A 225 -8.23 15.09 8.99
N ASP A 226 -8.80 15.37 10.15
CA ASP A 226 -8.58 14.66 11.41
C ASP A 226 -9.54 13.46 11.58
N LEU A 227 -9.41 12.73 12.68
CA LEU A 227 -10.30 11.59 13.01
C LEU A 227 -11.78 12.01 13.10
N THR A 228 -12.05 13.23 13.52
CA THR A 228 -13.43 13.76 13.57
C THR A 228 -13.98 13.97 12.17
N GLY A 229 -13.17 14.51 11.26
CA GLY A 229 -13.50 14.64 9.85
C GLY A 229 -13.77 13.28 9.19
N ILE A 230 -12.94 12.29 9.45
CA ILE A 230 -13.13 10.91 8.96
C ILE A 230 -14.47 10.34 9.43
N ARG A 231 -14.83 10.49 10.70
CA ARG A 231 -16.12 10.03 11.21
C ARG A 231 -17.33 10.71 10.54
N LYS A 232 -17.18 11.95 10.07
CA LYS A 232 -18.24 12.62 9.29
C LYS A 232 -18.44 11.98 7.93
N TYR A 233 -17.36 11.60 7.21
CA TYR A 233 -17.49 10.88 5.93
C TYR A 233 -18.25 9.56 6.10
N ILE A 234 -17.96 8.80 7.15
CA ILE A 234 -18.66 7.55 7.46
C ILE A 234 -20.15 7.79 7.73
N ASN A 235 -20.48 8.84 8.49
CA ASN A 235 -21.85 9.13 8.89
C ASN A 235 -22.71 9.70 7.74
N ASN A 236 -22.12 10.48 6.84
CA ASN A 236 -22.84 11.12 5.73
C ASN A 236 -23.25 10.15 4.62
N GLN A 237 -22.69 8.94 4.57
CA GLN A 237 -23.07 7.91 3.59
C GLN A 237 -24.22 7.00 4.08
N LEU A 238 -24.67 7.17 5.31
CA LEU A 238 -25.84 6.43 5.80
C LEU A 238 -27.09 7.21 5.38
N PRO A 239 -28.02 6.63 4.59
CA PRO A 239 -29.29 7.28 4.31
C PRO A 239 -30.00 7.55 5.63
N ASP A 240 -30.52 8.80 5.78
CA ASP A 240 -31.46 9.14 6.87
C ASP A 240 -32.56 8.09 6.88
N LYS A 241 -32.73 7.43 8.04
CA LYS A 241 -33.80 6.46 8.26
C LYS A 241 -35.09 7.19 8.62
#